data_a23268def80aede6aa0075e7a7942c67
#
_entry.id   a23268def80aede6aa0075e7a7942c67
#
_cell.length_a   1.000
_cell.length_b   1.000
_cell.length_c   1.000
_cell.angle_alpha   90.00
_cell.angle_beta   90.00
_cell.angle_gamma   90.00
#
_symmetry.space_group_name_H-M   'P 1'
#
loop_
_entity.id
_entity.type
_entity.pdbx_description
1 polymer ?
#
loop_
_entity_poly.entity_id
_entity_poly.type
_entity_poly.pdbx_seq_one_letter_code
_entity_poly.pdbx_strand_id
1 'polypeptide(L)'
;MTGVARPAAPSPAAWSRAPTPPAAAALAGDGLDPRLAELLARRGVTSREAARRFLAPSLDHLHDPLRLHGMRRAVERLLAAREAGEAVAVVGDYDADGVTATALLTTVLAACGLTAHPILPHRLREGYGFQDVHVERAVELGCRLIVTVDCGVSSAPAVAAARTAGLDVVITDHHLPGPELPAGTLLVNPRQELCDYPFPGLAGVGLALKLALALAAACGRAIDPERLLRVACLGTIADLVPLVDENRAIAALGLRSLAATPSPGLRALFRYAGVRPPFRAADVAFRLGPRLNAAGRLADAGAALELLVCRDAETAERLAQRLDELNAARRAEERRVVDEAREAVAARDPLPAIAVAWRAGWHRGVLGIAAGRLARELHRPVVLLEVDGDRAVGSGRSVPGVALHDFLARWRGELERFGGHDQAVGLTVALDGGTAPLERLAACWEGAAAEWPPELLAPRHEYELEVLPREVDGRLLGLLARLEPHGAGNPQPLLRVGPLTLAMPPRPFGDGHLSAVAAGPGGGRVGLVGWGWGERATELAGSFEVLGHLEYDDYRQAPVVRLVDARPA
;
A
#
# COMPACT_ATOMS: atom_id res chain seq x y z
N MET A 1 15.98 -14.18 30.27
CA MET A 1 15.33 -13.04 29.61
C MET A 1 16.24 -11.83 29.77
N THR A 2 17.21 -11.70 28.89
CA THR A 2 18.10 -10.53 28.85
C THR A 2 17.41 -9.48 28.00
N GLY A 3 16.99 -8.39 28.66
CA GLY A 3 16.39 -7.25 27.97
C GLY A 3 17.42 -6.65 27.02
N VAL A 4 17.18 -6.76 25.72
CA VAL A 4 17.96 -6.06 24.69
C VAL A 4 17.69 -4.57 24.89
N ALA A 5 18.74 -3.81 25.22
CA ALA A 5 18.66 -2.37 25.36
C ALA A 5 18.14 -1.77 24.04
N ARG A 6 17.02 -1.08 24.09
CA ARG A 6 16.55 -0.27 22.96
C ARG A 6 17.58 0.82 22.68
N PRO A 7 17.84 1.12 21.40
CA PRO A 7 18.62 2.32 21.06
C PRO A 7 17.97 3.54 21.72
N ALA A 8 18.78 4.53 22.10
CA ALA A 8 18.33 5.76 22.75
C ALA A 8 17.09 6.31 22.03
N ALA A 9 16.08 6.71 22.81
CA ALA A 9 14.85 7.26 22.25
C ALA A 9 15.20 8.40 21.28
N PRO A 10 14.60 8.42 20.06
CA PRO A 10 14.84 9.52 19.14
C PRO A 10 14.51 10.84 19.83
N SER A 11 15.20 11.92 19.42
CA SER A 11 14.91 13.27 19.90
C SER A 11 13.40 13.53 19.87
N PRO A 12 12.83 14.27 20.87
CA PRO A 12 11.39 14.52 20.91
C PRO A 12 10.94 15.08 19.55
N ALA A 13 9.83 14.53 19.03
CA ALA A 13 9.31 14.94 17.73
C ALA A 13 8.90 16.42 17.75
N ALA A 14 9.28 17.14 16.70
CA ALA A 14 8.80 18.50 16.50
C ALA A 14 7.33 18.46 16.03
N TRP A 15 6.46 19.23 16.68
CA TRP A 15 5.05 19.38 16.28
C TRP A 15 4.84 20.74 15.61
N SER A 16 4.24 20.72 14.44
CA SER A 16 3.83 21.93 13.74
C SER A 16 2.37 21.81 13.28
N ARG A 17 1.68 22.93 13.26
CA ARG A 17 0.36 22.97 12.62
C ARG A 17 0.54 23.16 11.12
N ALA A 18 -0.11 22.30 10.36
CA ALA A 18 -0.19 22.49 8.92
C ALA A 18 -0.84 23.86 8.60
N PRO A 19 -0.31 24.65 7.64
CA PRO A 19 -0.91 25.93 7.27
C PRO A 19 -2.32 25.74 6.70
N THR A 20 -3.26 26.59 7.08
CA THR A 20 -4.64 26.51 6.56
C THR A 20 -4.66 26.94 5.10
N PRO A 21 -5.09 26.07 4.17
CA PRO A 21 -5.14 26.45 2.75
C PRO A 21 -6.17 27.56 2.48
N PRO A 22 -5.91 28.50 1.55
CA PRO A 22 -6.84 29.57 1.22
C PRO A 22 -8.24 29.11 0.82
N ALA A 23 -8.36 27.97 0.16
CA ALA A 23 -9.63 27.38 -0.25
C ALA A 23 -10.56 27.03 0.92
N ALA A 24 -10.03 26.85 2.14
CA ALA A 24 -10.83 26.52 3.32
C ALA A 24 -11.91 27.55 3.61
N ALA A 25 -11.57 28.84 3.51
CA ALA A 25 -12.52 29.94 3.75
C ALA A 25 -13.67 29.95 2.72
N ALA A 26 -13.37 29.70 1.45
CA ALA A 26 -14.38 29.63 0.40
C ALA A 26 -15.32 28.44 0.62
N LEU A 27 -14.80 27.26 0.94
CA LEU A 27 -15.60 26.07 1.22
C LEU A 27 -16.49 26.25 2.47
N ALA A 28 -16.00 26.90 3.51
CA ALA A 28 -16.79 27.21 4.70
C ALA A 28 -17.92 28.24 4.38
N GLY A 29 -17.63 29.26 3.56
CA GLY A 29 -18.62 30.21 3.07
C GLY A 29 -19.76 29.58 2.27
N ASP A 30 -19.49 28.42 1.64
CA ASP A 30 -20.48 27.58 0.94
C ASP A 30 -21.35 26.71 1.88
N GLY A 31 -21.23 26.87 3.20
CA GLY A 31 -22.05 26.19 4.22
C GLY A 31 -21.50 24.86 4.70
N LEU A 32 -20.23 24.55 4.44
CA LEU A 32 -19.54 23.43 5.08
C LEU A 32 -19.09 23.80 6.49
N ASP A 33 -19.06 22.80 7.38
CA ASP A 33 -18.41 22.98 8.69
C ASP A 33 -16.97 23.47 8.49
N PRO A 34 -16.51 24.53 9.18
CA PRO A 34 -15.18 25.11 8.96
C PRO A 34 -14.02 24.12 9.11
N ARG A 35 -14.12 23.17 10.04
CA ARG A 35 -13.10 22.12 10.22
C ARG A 35 -13.08 21.16 9.03
N LEU A 36 -14.25 20.75 8.55
CA LEU A 36 -14.36 19.90 7.37
C LEU A 36 -13.86 20.63 6.12
N ALA A 37 -14.17 21.92 5.98
CA ALA A 37 -13.68 22.75 4.89
C ALA A 37 -12.15 22.84 4.88
N GLU A 38 -11.53 23.05 6.05
CA GLU A 38 -10.08 23.05 6.20
C GLU A 38 -9.45 21.70 5.81
N LEU A 39 -10.00 20.60 6.34
CA LEU A 39 -9.51 19.25 6.03
C LEU A 39 -9.65 18.88 4.55
N LEU A 40 -10.73 19.26 3.90
CA LEU A 40 -10.94 19.07 2.47
C LEU A 40 -9.97 19.91 1.64
N ALA A 41 -9.77 21.18 2.02
CA ALA A 41 -8.84 22.07 1.32
C ALA A 41 -7.37 21.53 1.38
N ARG A 42 -6.97 20.95 2.50
CA ARG A 42 -5.65 20.28 2.64
C ARG A 42 -5.49 19.07 1.70
N ARG A 43 -6.60 18.45 1.30
CA ARG A 43 -6.65 17.34 0.35
C ARG A 43 -6.80 17.78 -1.10
N GLY A 44 -6.57 19.09 -1.36
CA GLY A 44 -6.65 19.67 -2.70
C GLY A 44 -8.08 19.93 -3.20
N VAL A 45 -9.09 19.80 -2.33
CA VAL A 45 -10.48 20.11 -2.68
C VAL A 45 -10.68 21.62 -2.59
N THR A 46 -10.90 22.27 -3.75
CA THR A 46 -10.91 23.75 -3.83
C THR A 46 -12.27 24.33 -4.22
N SER A 47 -13.26 23.52 -4.55
CA SER A 47 -14.59 23.98 -4.95
C SER A 47 -15.70 23.19 -4.26
N ARG A 48 -16.89 23.78 -4.21
CA ARG A 48 -18.10 23.13 -3.68
C ARG A 48 -18.46 21.86 -4.44
N GLU A 49 -18.26 21.85 -5.74
CA GLU A 49 -18.52 20.67 -6.57
C GLU A 49 -17.52 19.55 -6.25
N ALA A 50 -16.23 19.85 -6.18
CA ALA A 50 -15.21 18.91 -5.78
C ALA A 50 -15.46 18.37 -4.36
N ALA A 51 -15.93 19.21 -3.43
CA ALA A 51 -16.30 18.78 -2.08
C ALA A 51 -17.48 17.80 -2.09
N ARG A 52 -18.50 18.05 -2.92
CA ARG A 52 -19.63 17.11 -3.08
C ARG A 52 -19.17 15.77 -3.64
N ARG A 53 -18.36 15.79 -4.70
CA ARG A 53 -17.77 14.56 -5.29
C ARG A 53 -16.96 13.80 -4.26
N PHE A 54 -16.11 14.48 -3.50
CA PHE A 54 -15.29 13.87 -2.46
C PHE A 54 -16.12 13.22 -1.35
N LEU A 55 -17.16 13.92 -0.86
CA LEU A 55 -17.98 13.48 0.27
C LEU A 55 -19.06 12.45 -0.10
N ALA A 56 -19.46 12.39 -1.36
CA ALA A 56 -20.47 11.47 -1.86
C ALA A 56 -20.00 10.75 -3.13
N PRO A 57 -19.02 9.83 -3.03
CA PRO A 57 -18.53 9.04 -4.16
C PRO A 57 -19.66 8.25 -4.83
N SER A 58 -19.71 8.30 -6.18
CA SER A 58 -20.67 7.58 -7.03
C SER A 58 -20.01 6.98 -8.26
N LEU A 59 -20.71 6.11 -8.98
CA LEU A 59 -20.22 5.51 -10.23
C LEU A 59 -19.97 6.57 -11.33
N ASP A 60 -20.70 7.67 -11.31
CA ASP A 60 -20.55 8.79 -12.25
C ASP A 60 -19.21 9.53 -12.08
N HIS A 61 -18.47 9.22 -11.01
CA HIS A 61 -17.13 9.76 -10.81
C HIS A 61 -16.04 8.96 -11.55
N LEU A 62 -16.39 7.81 -12.09
CA LEU A 62 -15.47 7.04 -12.95
C LEU A 62 -15.44 7.69 -14.34
N HIS A 63 -14.25 8.10 -14.77
CA HIS A 63 -14.09 8.68 -16.10
C HIS A 63 -14.32 7.63 -17.20
N ASP A 64 -14.69 8.06 -18.40
CA ASP A 64 -14.87 7.16 -19.55
C ASP A 64 -13.56 6.39 -19.84
N PRO A 65 -13.58 5.04 -19.81
CA PRO A 65 -12.40 4.23 -20.08
C PRO A 65 -11.81 4.46 -21.47
N LEU A 66 -12.62 4.85 -22.46
CA LEU A 66 -12.17 5.09 -23.82
C LEU A 66 -11.30 6.36 -23.98
N ARG A 67 -11.21 7.19 -22.93
CA ARG A 67 -10.25 8.30 -22.86
C ARG A 67 -8.82 7.86 -22.58
N LEU A 68 -8.62 6.64 -22.03
CA LEU A 68 -7.28 6.08 -21.89
C LEU A 68 -6.68 5.82 -23.27
N HIS A 69 -5.50 6.38 -23.52
CA HIS A 69 -4.81 6.14 -24.78
C HIS A 69 -4.57 4.63 -24.98
N GLY A 70 -4.85 4.14 -26.17
CA GLY A 70 -4.74 2.71 -26.51
C GLY A 70 -5.96 1.85 -26.13
N MET A 71 -6.86 2.30 -25.25
CA MET A 71 -7.98 1.52 -24.74
C MET A 71 -8.92 1.02 -25.85
N ARG A 72 -9.31 1.88 -26.79
CA ARG A 72 -10.18 1.50 -27.92
C ARG A 72 -9.57 0.36 -28.74
N ARG A 73 -8.30 0.47 -29.09
CA ARG A 73 -7.58 -0.56 -29.84
C ARG A 73 -7.41 -1.86 -29.06
N ALA A 74 -7.20 -1.78 -27.73
CA ALA A 74 -7.15 -2.94 -26.86
C ALA A 74 -8.48 -3.69 -26.84
N VAL A 75 -9.62 -2.97 -26.74
CA VAL A 75 -10.96 -3.56 -26.82
C VAL A 75 -11.21 -4.17 -28.20
N GLU A 76 -10.88 -3.49 -29.29
CA GLU A 76 -11.01 -4.00 -30.66
C GLU A 76 -10.22 -5.31 -30.85
N ARG A 77 -8.98 -5.39 -30.32
CA ARG A 77 -8.16 -6.61 -30.42
C ARG A 77 -8.77 -7.77 -29.60
N LEU A 78 -9.34 -7.48 -28.44
CA LEU A 78 -10.05 -8.50 -27.65
C LEU A 78 -11.34 -8.99 -28.33
N LEU A 79 -12.07 -8.10 -29.00
CA LEU A 79 -13.24 -8.49 -29.80
C LEU A 79 -12.83 -9.37 -30.99
N ALA A 80 -11.75 -9.04 -31.69
CA ALA A 80 -11.21 -9.87 -32.76
C ALA A 80 -10.78 -11.26 -32.25
N ALA A 81 -10.13 -11.33 -31.06
CA ALA A 81 -9.79 -12.60 -30.42
C ALA A 81 -11.03 -13.46 -30.12
N ARG A 82 -12.10 -12.83 -29.62
CA ARG A 82 -13.37 -13.52 -29.36
C ARG A 82 -13.98 -14.08 -30.65
N GLU A 83 -14.02 -13.29 -31.72
CA GLU A 83 -14.58 -13.70 -33.02
C GLU A 83 -13.76 -14.83 -33.65
N ALA A 84 -12.45 -14.80 -33.51
CA ALA A 84 -11.53 -15.83 -34.01
C ALA A 84 -11.45 -17.07 -33.10
N GLY A 85 -12.06 -17.04 -31.90
CA GLY A 85 -11.95 -18.13 -30.92
C GLY A 85 -10.54 -18.26 -30.31
N GLU A 86 -9.74 -17.19 -30.31
CA GLU A 86 -8.39 -17.18 -29.76
C GLU A 86 -8.40 -17.23 -28.22
N ALA A 87 -7.51 -18.03 -27.63
CA ALA A 87 -7.28 -18.01 -26.19
C ALA A 87 -6.36 -16.84 -25.83
N VAL A 88 -6.63 -16.23 -24.66
CA VAL A 88 -5.95 -15.06 -24.13
C VAL A 88 -5.21 -15.43 -22.84
N ALA A 89 -3.90 -15.16 -22.79
CA ALA A 89 -3.14 -15.21 -21.53
C ALA A 89 -3.29 -13.87 -20.79
N VAL A 90 -3.71 -13.90 -19.53
CA VAL A 90 -3.74 -12.73 -18.64
C VAL A 90 -2.56 -12.84 -17.69
N VAL A 91 -1.52 -12.05 -17.93
CA VAL A 91 -0.29 -12.05 -17.12
C VAL A 91 -0.35 -10.91 -16.12
N GLY A 92 -0.47 -11.24 -14.82
CA GLY A 92 -0.49 -10.26 -13.73
C GLY A 92 0.82 -10.17 -12.97
N ASP A 93 0.85 -9.34 -11.91
CA ASP A 93 1.91 -9.39 -10.91
C ASP A 93 1.49 -10.28 -9.71
N TYR A 94 2.45 -10.62 -8.86
CA TYR A 94 2.30 -11.54 -7.71
C TYR A 94 1.72 -10.88 -6.45
N ASP A 95 1.53 -9.58 -6.43
CA ASP A 95 0.98 -8.86 -5.28
C ASP A 95 -0.55 -8.72 -5.33
N ALA A 96 -1.14 -8.07 -4.31
CA ALA A 96 -2.59 -7.97 -4.22
C ALA A 96 -3.19 -7.17 -5.37
N ASP A 97 -2.49 -6.18 -5.95
CA ASP A 97 -2.99 -5.41 -7.09
C ASP A 97 -3.00 -6.28 -8.35
N GLY A 98 -1.87 -6.89 -8.71
CA GLY A 98 -1.77 -7.78 -9.85
C GLY A 98 -2.70 -9.00 -9.76
N VAL A 99 -2.81 -9.63 -8.57
CA VAL A 99 -3.72 -10.76 -8.33
C VAL A 99 -5.19 -10.35 -8.49
N THR A 100 -5.60 -9.21 -7.93
CA THR A 100 -6.98 -8.73 -8.06
C THR A 100 -7.29 -8.26 -9.47
N ALA A 101 -6.34 -7.64 -10.17
CA ALA A 101 -6.45 -7.25 -11.57
C ALA A 101 -6.64 -8.48 -12.47
N THR A 102 -5.83 -9.53 -12.26
CA THR A 102 -5.91 -10.80 -12.98
C THR A 102 -7.26 -11.49 -12.75
N ALA A 103 -7.70 -11.58 -11.49
CA ALA A 103 -8.99 -12.19 -11.13
C ALA A 103 -10.17 -11.46 -11.77
N LEU A 104 -10.16 -10.12 -11.72
CA LEU A 104 -11.18 -9.27 -12.29
C LEU A 104 -11.25 -9.41 -13.81
N LEU A 105 -10.12 -9.25 -14.49
CA LEU A 105 -10.09 -9.27 -15.96
C LEU A 105 -10.43 -10.66 -16.49
N THR A 106 -9.84 -11.73 -15.94
CA THR A 106 -10.14 -13.12 -16.35
C THR A 106 -11.63 -13.44 -16.22
N THR A 107 -12.24 -12.99 -15.11
CA THR A 107 -13.69 -13.18 -14.88
C THR A 107 -14.52 -12.48 -15.95
N VAL A 108 -14.17 -11.25 -16.34
CA VAL A 108 -14.93 -10.49 -17.34
C VAL A 108 -14.68 -11.02 -18.75
N LEU A 109 -13.45 -11.40 -19.10
CA LEU A 109 -13.15 -12.05 -20.38
C LEU A 109 -14.01 -13.30 -20.58
N ALA A 110 -14.09 -14.17 -19.56
CA ALA A 110 -14.95 -15.35 -19.60
C ALA A 110 -16.45 -14.99 -19.76
N ALA A 111 -16.93 -13.96 -19.05
CA ALA A 111 -18.30 -13.46 -19.19
C ALA A 111 -18.60 -12.89 -20.57
N CYS A 112 -17.58 -12.37 -21.28
CA CYS A 112 -17.65 -11.89 -22.65
C CYS A 112 -17.45 -13.00 -23.69
N GLY A 113 -17.25 -14.26 -23.28
CA GLY A 113 -17.11 -15.42 -24.17
C GLY A 113 -15.71 -15.64 -24.69
N LEU A 114 -14.68 -15.11 -24.04
CA LEU A 114 -13.28 -15.40 -24.35
C LEU A 114 -12.75 -16.50 -23.42
N THR A 115 -11.89 -17.37 -23.96
CA THR A 115 -11.09 -18.30 -23.16
C THR A 115 -9.88 -17.54 -22.62
N ALA A 116 -9.79 -17.45 -21.28
CA ALA A 116 -8.72 -16.69 -20.63
C ALA A 116 -7.94 -17.58 -19.65
N HIS A 117 -6.62 -17.55 -19.76
CA HIS A 117 -5.68 -18.29 -18.92
C HIS A 117 -4.88 -17.30 -18.05
N PRO A 118 -5.10 -17.28 -16.72
CA PRO A 118 -4.31 -16.45 -15.83
C PRO A 118 -2.90 -17.01 -15.67
N ILE A 119 -1.91 -16.13 -15.68
CA ILE A 119 -0.50 -16.42 -15.41
C ILE A 119 -0.01 -15.42 -14.37
N LEU A 120 0.50 -15.91 -13.24
CA LEU A 120 1.13 -15.08 -12.22
C LEU A 120 2.61 -15.48 -12.09
N PRO A 121 3.54 -14.51 -11.95
CA PRO A 121 4.95 -14.79 -11.79
C PRO A 121 5.27 -15.34 -10.40
N HIS A 122 6.28 -16.18 -10.30
CA HIS A 122 6.83 -16.59 -9.03
C HIS A 122 7.94 -15.63 -8.60
N ARG A 123 7.65 -14.76 -7.61
CA ARG A 123 8.52 -13.66 -7.16
C ARG A 123 10.00 -14.03 -6.98
N LEU A 124 10.28 -15.17 -6.36
CA LEU A 124 11.65 -15.57 -6.00
C LEU A 124 12.41 -16.26 -7.15
N ARG A 125 11.71 -16.87 -8.10
CA ARG A 125 12.31 -17.61 -9.21
C ARG A 125 12.35 -16.79 -10.50
N GLU A 126 11.29 -16.05 -10.79
CA GLU A 126 11.09 -15.36 -12.06
C GLU A 126 11.29 -13.84 -11.92
N GLY A 127 11.17 -13.30 -10.70
CA GLY A 127 11.32 -11.88 -10.43
C GLY A 127 10.04 -11.09 -10.67
N TYR A 128 10.20 -9.78 -10.92
CA TYR A 128 9.11 -8.84 -11.14
C TYR A 128 8.79 -8.70 -12.63
N GLY A 129 7.51 -8.54 -12.93
CA GLY A 129 7.01 -8.13 -14.22
C GLY A 129 6.85 -9.24 -15.24
N PHE A 130 6.55 -8.85 -16.48
CA PHE A 130 6.36 -9.75 -17.61
C PHE A 130 7.72 -10.20 -18.16
N GLN A 131 7.97 -11.53 -18.22
CA GLN A 131 9.23 -12.17 -18.57
C GLN A 131 9.02 -13.22 -19.68
N ASP A 132 10.10 -13.67 -20.33
CA ASP A 132 10.06 -14.64 -21.42
C ASP A 132 9.40 -15.97 -21.02
N VAL A 133 9.58 -16.43 -19.77
CA VAL A 133 8.94 -17.65 -19.25
C VAL A 133 7.40 -17.56 -19.29
N HIS A 134 6.83 -16.38 -19.17
CA HIS A 134 5.38 -16.19 -19.30
C HIS A 134 4.91 -16.24 -20.75
N VAL A 135 5.77 -15.86 -21.69
CA VAL A 135 5.54 -16.05 -23.14
C VAL A 135 5.52 -17.54 -23.47
N GLU A 136 6.49 -18.29 -22.98
CA GLU A 136 6.57 -19.75 -23.17
C GLU A 136 5.28 -20.43 -22.65
N ARG A 137 4.84 -20.08 -21.45
CA ARG A 137 3.58 -20.59 -20.87
C ARG A 137 2.36 -20.22 -21.70
N ALA A 138 2.30 -18.99 -22.24
CA ALA A 138 1.20 -18.56 -23.10
C ALA A 138 1.16 -19.38 -24.40
N VAL A 139 2.31 -19.69 -25.00
CA VAL A 139 2.44 -20.55 -26.17
C VAL A 139 1.98 -21.99 -25.85
N GLU A 140 2.43 -22.57 -24.73
CA GLU A 140 2.03 -23.91 -24.27
C GLU A 140 0.51 -24.02 -24.05
N LEU A 141 -0.12 -22.94 -23.55
CA LEU A 141 -1.57 -22.86 -23.37
C LEU A 141 -2.34 -22.59 -24.67
N GLY A 142 -1.65 -22.49 -25.80
CA GLY A 142 -2.26 -22.23 -27.11
C GLY A 142 -2.82 -20.82 -27.30
N CYS A 143 -2.40 -19.86 -26.47
CA CYS A 143 -2.83 -18.48 -26.56
C CYS A 143 -2.31 -17.82 -27.85
N ARG A 144 -3.03 -16.79 -28.33
CA ARG A 144 -2.65 -15.93 -29.44
C ARG A 144 -2.52 -14.46 -29.05
N LEU A 145 -3.00 -14.13 -27.86
CA LEU A 145 -2.97 -12.80 -27.29
C LEU A 145 -2.51 -12.88 -25.83
N ILE A 146 -1.59 -12.01 -25.47
CA ILE A 146 -1.22 -11.75 -24.06
C ILE A 146 -1.81 -10.40 -23.66
N VAL A 147 -2.50 -10.34 -22.54
CA VAL A 147 -2.89 -9.09 -21.87
C VAL A 147 -2.17 -9.04 -20.53
N THR A 148 -1.26 -8.07 -20.36
CA THR A 148 -0.66 -7.87 -19.03
C THR A 148 -1.52 -6.96 -18.19
N VAL A 149 -1.55 -7.17 -16.88
CA VAL A 149 -2.23 -6.33 -15.89
C VAL A 149 -1.27 -6.02 -14.75
N ASP A 150 -1.14 -4.75 -14.41
CA ASP A 150 -0.25 -4.27 -13.33
C ASP A 150 1.26 -4.54 -13.59
N CYS A 151 1.62 -4.77 -14.83
CA CYS A 151 3.01 -4.97 -15.25
C CYS A 151 3.16 -4.81 -16.77
N GLY A 152 4.40 -4.75 -17.24
CA GLY A 152 4.73 -4.87 -18.66
C GLY A 152 5.30 -3.63 -19.31
N VAL A 153 5.12 -2.43 -18.73
CA VAL A 153 5.59 -1.16 -19.36
C VAL A 153 7.12 -1.12 -19.55
N SER A 154 7.86 -1.87 -18.75
CA SER A 154 9.33 -1.98 -18.83
C SER A 154 9.81 -3.33 -19.37
N SER A 155 8.92 -4.16 -19.95
CA SER A 155 9.20 -5.54 -20.37
C SER A 155 9.49 -5.67 -21.86
N ALA A 156 10.27 -4.77 -22.45
CA ALA A 156 10.60 -4.77 -23.87
C ALA A 156 11.17 -6.11 -24.41
N PRO A 157 12.08 -6.82 -23.68
CA PRO A 157 12.57 -8.13 -24.10
C PRO A 157 11.45 -9.16 -24.24
N ALA A 158 10.60 -9.33 -23.22
CA ALA A 158 9.51 -10.30 -23.22
C ALA A 158 8.46 -9.98 -24.31
N VAL A 159 8.21 -8.71 -24.58
CA VAL A 159 7.36 -8.28 -25.70
C VAL A 159 7.96 -8.69 -27.03
N ALA A 160 9.27 -8.51 -27.22
CA ALA A 160 9.95 -8.95 -28.44
C ALA A 160 9.89 -10.47 -28.61
N ALA A 161 10.08 -11.24 -27.53
CA ALA A 161 9.94 -12.69 -27.53
C ALA A 161 8.51 -13.12 -27.88
N ALA A 162 7.48 -12.49 -27.30
CA ALA A 162 6.08 -12.76 -27.60
C ALA A 162 5.76 -12.56 -29.10
N ARG A 163 6.21 -11.45 -29.67
CA ARG A 163 6.03 -11.16 -31.10
C ARG A 163 6.76 -12.18 -31.99
N THR A 164 7.96 -12.57 -31.63
CA THR A 164 8.71 -13.62 -32.34
C THR A 164 7.97 -14.96 -32.30
N ALA A 165 7.29 -15.24 -31.20
CA ALA A 165 6.43 -16.41 -31.06
C ALA A 165 5.05 -16.28 -31.75
N GLY A 166 4.76 -15.16 -32.42
CA GLY A 166 3.51 -14.91 -33.12
C GLY A 166 2.32 -14.56 -32.19
N LEU A 167 2.61 -14.03 -31.01
CA LEU A 167 1.60 -13.55 -30.06
C LEU A 167 1.48 -12.02 -30.14
N ASP A 168 0.25 -11.53 -30.12
CA ASP A 168 -0.01 -10.11 -29.87
C ASP A 168 0.07 -9.81 -28.38
N VAL A 169 0.44 -8.55 -28.05
CA VAL A 169 0.53 -8.10 -26.66
C VAL A 169 -0.26 -6.81 -26.44
N VAL A 170 -1.11 -6.82 -25.43
CA VAL A 170 -1.77 -5.64 -24.85
C VAL A 170 -1.23 -5.45 -23.45
N ILE A 171 -0.63 -4.30 -23.19
CA ILE A 171 -0.11 -3.94 -21.87
C ILE A 171 -1.11 -3.02 -21.18
N THR A 172 -1.57 -3.39 -19.97
CA THR A 172 -2.25 -2.47 -19.06
C THR A 172 -1.41 -2.34 -17.79
N ASP A 173 -0.84 -1.16 -17.59
CA ASP A 173 0.12 -0.91 -16.51
C ASP A 173 0.00 0.53 -16.01
N HIS A 174 0.25 0.77 -14.73
CA HIS A 174 0.19 2.07 -14.08
C HIS A 174 1.57 2.57 -13.62
N HIS A 175 2.59 1.74 -13.72
CA HIS A 175 3.96 2.11 -13.39
C HIS A 175 4.49 3.18 -14.35
N LEU A 176 5.48 3.94 -13.87
CA LEU A 176 6.12 4.97 -14.70
C LEU A 176 6.81 4.30 -15.90
N PRO A 177 6.50 4.74 -17.12
CA PRO A 177 7.21 4.29 -18.31
C PRO A 177 8.71 4.65 -18.23
N GLY A 178 9.56 3.73 -18.66
CA GLY A 178 10.97 4.02 -18.91
C GLY A 178 11.15 4.89 -20.17
N PRO A 179 12.40 5.27 -20.48
CA PRO A 179 12.69 6.09 -21.66
C PRO A 179 12.35 5.39 -22.99
N GLU A 180 12.32 4.06 -22.99
CA GLU A 180 11.95 3.25 -24.15
C GLU A 180 10.73 2.40 -23.83
N LEU A 181 9.66 2.61 -24.59
CA LEU A 181 8.44 1.80 -24.50
C LEU A 181 8.58 0.51 -25.30
N PRO A 182 7.95 -0.61 -24.87
CA PRO A 182 7.93 -1.84 -25.62
C PRO A 182 7.32 -1.64 -27.03
N ALA A 183 8.13 -1.83 -28.07
CA ALA A 183 7.71 -1.59 -29.45
C ALA A 183 6.72 -2.64 -29.95
N GLY A 184 5.73 -2.21 -30.75
CA GLY A 184 4.76 -3.09 -31.41
C GLY A 184 3.71 -3.68 -30.48
N THR A 185 3.42 -3.03 -29.35
CA THR A 185 2.35 -3.40 -28.44
C THR A 185 1.22 -2.39 -28.46
N LEU A 186 0.07 -2.80 -27.91
CA LEU A 186 -0.98 -1.88 -27.52
C LEU A 186 -0.79 -1.53 -26.05
N LEU A 187 -0.35 -0.30 -25.77
CA LEU A 187 -0.10 0.16 -24.41
C LEU A 187 -1.27 0.98 -23.90
N VAL A 188 -1.84 0.58 -22.77
CA VAL A 188 -2.82 1.31 -21.96
C VAL A 188 -2.17 1.65 -20.63
N ASN A 189 -1.65 2.86 -20.52
CA ASN A 189 -1.02 3.38 -19.31
C ASN A 189 -1.36 4.87 -19.20
N PRO A 190 -2.00 5.33 -18.11
CA PRO A 190 -2.38 6.73 -17.96
C PRO A 190 -1.20 7.68 -17.79
N ARG A 191 0.01 7.14 -17.52
CA ARG A 191 1.25 7.91 -17.34
C ARG A 191 2.12 7.99 -18.59
N GLN A 192 1.67 7.41 -19.72
CA GLN A 192 2.38 7.59 -21.00
C GLN A 192 2.17 9.01 -21.54
N GLU A 193 3.16 9.53 -22.24
CA GLU A 193 3.19 10.92 -22.72
C GLU A 193 1.99 11.30 -23.60
N LEU A 194 1.49 10.36 -24.40
CA LEU A 194 0.35 10.56 -25.32
C LEU A 194 -1.02 10.42 -24.64
N CYS A 195 -1.09 10.20 -23.32
CA CYS A 195 -2.34 9.97 -22.61
C CYS A 195 -2.82 11.24 -21.89
N ASP A 196 -3.97 11.76 -22.30
CA ASP A 196 -4.66 12.90 -21.68
C ASP A 196 -5.74 12.47 -20.67
N TYR A 197 -5.64 11.25 -20.15
CA TYR A 197 -6.59 10.74 -19.17
C TYR A 197 -6.60 11.62 -17.91
N PRO A 198 -7.78 12.00 -17.38
CA PRO A 198 -7.86 13.02 -16.33
C PRO A 198 -7.18 12.64 -15.02
N PHE A 199 -7.06 11.33 -14.75
CA PHE A 199 -6.52 10.82 -13.50
C PHE A 199 -5.45 9.75 -13.74
N PRO A 200 -4.15 10.10 -13.73
CA PRO A 200 -3.06 9.16 -13.97
C PRO A 200 -2.73 8.27 -12.75
N GLY A 201 -3.44 8.43 -11.64
CA GLY A 201 -3.16 7.77 -10.37
C GLY A 201 -3.89 6.45 -10.12
N LEU A 202 -4.49 5.83 -11.16
CA LEU A 202 -5.14 4.52 -11.03
C LEU A 202 -4.14 3.44 -10.62
N ALA A 203 -4.57 2.46 -9.80
CA ALA A 203 -3.87 1.21 -9.56
C ALA A 203 -3.99 0.28 -10.78
N GLY A 204 -3.18 -0.79 -10.85
CA GLY A 204 -3.24 -1.80 -11.91
C GLY A 204 -4.62 -2.44 -12.03
N VAL A 205 -5.25 -2.79 -10.91
CA VAL A 205 -6.65 -3.28 -10.89
C VAL A 205 -7.65 -2.23 -11.35
N GLY A 206 -7.36 -0.95 -11.13
CA GLY A 206 -8.18 0.15 -11.64
C GLY A 206 -8.18 0.20 -13.17
N LEU A 207 -7.02 -0.02 -13.80
CA LEU A 207 -6.91 -0.14 -15.26
C LEU A 207 -7.58 -1.41 -15.79
N ALA A 208 -7.40 -2.55 -15.10
CA ALA A 208 -8.11 -3.78 -15.42
C ALA A 208 -9.64 -3.59 -15.34
N LEU A 209 -10.14 -2.86 -14.33
CA LEU A 209 -11.55 -2.47 -14.23
C LEU A 209 -12.00 -1.63 -15.44
N LYS A 210 -11.19 -0.64 -15.87
CA LYS A 210 -11.50 0.18 -17.05
C LYS A 210 -11.59 -0.63 -18.33
N LEU A 211 -10.62 -1.53 -18.57
CA LEU A 211 -10.65 -2.42 -19.71
C LEU A 211 -11.85 -3.38 -19.66
N ALA A 212 -12.14 -3.93 -18.48
CA ALA A 212 -13.28 -4.82 -18.28
C ALA A 212 -14.63 -4.14 -18.56
N LEU A 213 -14.82 -2.90 -18.09
CA LEU A 213 -16.05 -2.13 -18.34
C LEU A 213 -16.20 -1.77 -19.82
N ALA A 214 -15.10 -1.34 -20.49
CA ALA A 214 -15.11 -1.01 -21.90
C ALA A 214 -15.42 -2.24 -22.78
N LEU A 215 -14.80 -3.39 -22.48
CA LEU A 215 -15.04 -4.64 -23.19
C LEU A 215 -16.48 -5.15 -22.99
N ALA A 216 -16.97 -5.14 -21.75
CA ALA A 216 -18.34 -5.58 -21.45
C ALA A 216 -19.37 -4.74 -22.22
N ALA A 217 -19.19 -3.42 -22.25
CA ALA A 217 -20.04 -2.52 -23.02
C ALA A 217 -19.99 -2.84 -24.53
N ALA A 218 -18.80 -3.04 -25.09
CA ALA A 218 -18.60 -3.39 -26.49
C ALA A 218 -19.18 -4.78 -26.85
N CYS A 219 -19.19 -5.72 -25.90
CA CYS A 219 -19.82 -7.03 -26.05
C CYS A 219 -21.35 -7.01 -25.84
N GLY A 220 -21.96 -5.88 -25.50
CA GLY A 220 -23.38 -5.79 -25.11
C GLY A 220 -23.72 -6.59 -23.83
N ARG A 221 -22.74 -6.79 -22.95
CA ARG A 221 -22.91 -7.50 -21.67
C ARG A 221 -23.19 -6.54 -20.53
N ALA A 222 -24.35 -6.68 -19.91
CA ALA A 222 -24.65 -5.98 -18.65
C ALA A 222 -23.88 -6.67 -17.52
N ILE A 223 -22.84 -6.03 -17.03
CA ILE A 223 -22.12 -6.46 -15.83
C ILE A 223 -22.40 -5.43 -14.74
N ASP A 224 -22.81 -5.93 -13.56
CA ASP A 224 -22.99 -5.09 -12.39
C ASP A 224 -21.63 -4.52 -11.93
N PRO A 225 -21.40 -3.19 -12.04
CA PRO A 225 -20.12 -2.60 -11.66
C PRO A 225 -19.74 -2.84 -10.19
N GLU A 226 -20.73 -2.94 -9.28
CA GLU A 226 -20.46 -3.18 -7.86
C GLU A 226 -19.75 -4.51 -7.62
N ARG A 227 -20.03 -5.53 -8.43
CA ARG A 227 -19.34 -6.83 -8.34
C ARG A 227 -17.86 -6.70 -8.65
N LEU A 228 -17.51 -5.86 -9.63
CA LEU A 228 -16.12 -5.61 -10.02
C LEU A 228 -15.43 -4.72 -8.98
N LEU A 229 -16.14 -3.72 -8.45
CA LEU A 229 -15.62 -2.81 -7.44
C LEU A 229 -15.24 -3.51 -6.13
N ARG A 230 -15.91 -4.63 -5.77
CA ARG A 230 -15.53 -5.46 -4.61
C ARG A 230 -14.11 -6.01 -4.71
N VAL A 231 -13.69 -6.39 -5.89
CA VAL A 231 -12.33 -6.90 -6.14
C VAL A 231 -11.38 -5.73 -6.37
N ALA A 232 -11.80 -4.73 -7.17
CA ALA A 232 -10.97 -3.57 -7.49
C ALA A 232 -10.55 -2.77 -6.23
N CYS A 233 -11.44 -2.61 -5.24
CA CYS A 233 -11.10 -1.88 -4.02
C CYS A 233 -10.00 -2.57 -3.20
N LEU A 234 -9.88 -3.90 -3.27
CA LEU A 234 -8.84 -4.64 -2.54
C LEU A 234 -7.46 -4.31 -3.09
N GLY A 235 -7.26 -4.41 -4.42
CA GLY A 235 -5.98 -4.04 -5.06
C GLY A 235 -5.69 -2.55 -4.91
N THR A 236 -6.65 -1.68 -5.25
CA THR A 236 -6.48 -0.21 -5.14
C THR A 236 -6.01 0.24 -3.75
N ILE A 237 -6.58 -0.32 -2.68
CA ILE A 237 -6.17 0.03 -1.31
C ILE A 237 -4.84 -0.63 -0.94
N ALA A 238 -4.60 -1.87 -1.38
CA ALA A 238 -3.40 -2.62 -1.03
C ALA A 238 -2.13 -2.07 -1.71
N ASP A 239 -2.27 -1.51 -2.92
CA ASP A 239 -1.19 -0.88 -3.68
C ASP A 239 -0.78 0.51 -3.16
N LEU A 240 -1.54 1.06 -2.20
CA LEU A 240 -1.28 2.35 -1.58
C LEU A 240 -1.31 3.54 -2.57
N VAL A 241 -2.00 3.44 -3.69
CA VAL A 241 -2.24 4.57 -4.58
C VAL A 241 -3.09 5.64 -3.89
N PRO A 242 -2.99 6.93 -4.30
CA PRO A 242 -3.77 7.99 -3.69
C PRO A 242 -5.28 7.72 -3.76
N LEU A 243 -5.97 7.71 -2.61
CA LEU A 243 -7.43 7.54 -2.51
C LEU A 243 -8.16 8.86 -2.78
N VAL A 244 -7.92 9.40 -3.95
CA VAL A 244 -8.55 10.60 -4.51
C VAL A 244 -9.19 10.26 -5.85
N ASP A 245 -10.02 11.16 -6.39
CA ASP A 245 -10.69 11.00 -7.68
C ASP A 245 -11.32 9.60 -7.86
N GLU A 246 -11.00 8.87 -8.94
CA GLU A 246 -11.55 7.53 -9.22
C GLU A 246 -11.16 6.48 -8.18
N ASN A 247 -9.92 6.48 -7.69
CA ASN A 247 -9.49 5.54 -6.65
C ASN A 247 -10.33 5.69 -5.39
N ARG A 248 -10.74 6.93 -5.04
CA ARG A 248 -11.66 7.15 -3.94
C ARG A 248 -13.04 6.58 -4.22
N ALA A 249 -13.56 6.76 -5.43
CA ALA A 249 -14.85 6.17 -5.83
C ALA A 249 -14.79 4.64 -5.81
N ILE A 250 -13.74 4.04 -6.39
CA ILE A 250 -13.51 2.58 -6.38
C ILE A 250 -13.44 2.05 -4.94
N ALA A 251 -12.63 2.68 -4.08
CA ALA A 251 -12.47 2.27 -2.70
C ALA A 251 -13.78 2.41 -1.90
N ALA A 252 -14.44 3.57 -1.95
CA ALA A 252 -15.64 3.84 -1.16
C ALA A 252 -16.82 2.96 -1.58
N LEU A 253 -17.07 2.80 -2.89
CA LEU A 253 -18.14 1.97 -3.41
C LEU A 253 -17.85 0.48 -3.21
N GLY A 254 -16.60 0.07 -3.45
CA GLY A 254 -16.17 -1.29 -3.24
C GLY A 254 -16.31 -1.73 -1.79
N LEU A 255 -15.80 -0.96 -0.83
CA LEU A 255 -15.90 -1.25 0.61
C LEU A 255 -17.37 -1.38 1.07
N ARG A 256 -18.26 -0.50 0.59
CA ARG A 256 -19.70 -0.60 0.89
C ARG A 256 -20.31 -1.87 0.34
N SER A 257 -19.97 -2.26 -0.89
CA SER A 257 -20.56 -3.42 -1.54
C SER A 257 -19.98 -4.76 -1.05
N LEU A 258 -18.80 -4.77 -0.37
CA LEU A 258 -18.22 -5.99 0.22
C LEU A 258 -19.18 -6.67 1.21
N ALA A 259 -19.98 -5.91 1.96
CA ALA A 259 -20.91 -6.46 2.94
C ALA A 259 -21.96 -7.40 2.34
N ALA A 260 -22.35 -7.16 1.09
CA ALA A 260 -23.32 -7.94 0.35
C ALA A 260 -22.69 -8.95 -0.63
N THR A 261 -21.40 -9.28 -0.47
CA THR A 261 -20.73 -10.18 -1.40
C THR A 261 -21.30 -11.61 -1.37
N PRO A 262 -21.67 -12.20 -2.52
CA PRO A 262 -22.01 -13.60 -2.60
C PRO A 262 -20.79 -14.52 -2.75
N SER A 263 -19.58 -13.96 -3.00
CA SER A 263 -18.36 -14.72 -3.25
C SER A 263 -17.98 -15.57 -2.04
N PRO A 264 -17.90 -16.91 -2.17
CA PRO A 264 -17.41 -17.78 -1.10
C PRO A 264 -15.99 -17.41 -0.68
N GLY A 265 -15.11 -17.10 -1.66
CA GLY A 265 -13.73 -16.74 -1.40
C GLY A 265 -13.59 -15.48 -0.56
N LEU A 266 -14.32 -14.39 -0.89
CA LEU A 266 -14.28 -13.17 -0.10
C LEU A 266 -14.84 -13.39 1.32
N ARG A 267 -15.93 -14.15 1.47
CA ARG A 267 -16.50 -14.45 2.79
C ARG A 267 -15.55 -15.26 3.66
N ALA A 268 -14.87 -16.25 3.08
CA ALA A 268 -13.87 -17.03 3.79
C ALA A 268 -12.67 -16.13 4.19
N LEU A 269 -12.19 -15.29 3.27
CA LEU A 269 -11.10 -14.34 3.55
C LEU A 269 -11.45 -13.39 4.72
N PHE A 270 -12.67 -12.85 4.76
CA PHE A 270 -13.12 -11.98 5.86
C PHE A 270 -13.13 -12.69 7.21
N ARG A 271 -13.60 -13.94 7.24
CA ARG A 271 -13.67 -14.75 8.45
C ARG A 271 -12.28 -15.04 9.02
N TYR A 272 -11.33 -15.50 8.19
CA TYR A 272 -9.96 -15.75 8.60
C TYR A 272 -9.20 -14.46 8.97
N ALA A 273 -9.52 -13.34 8.32
CA ALA A 273 -8.98 -12.04 8.69
C ALA A 273 -9.61 -11.46 9.97
N GLY A 274 -10.72 -12.02 10.46
CA GLY A 274 -11.45 -11.52 11.62
C GLY A 274 -12.06 -10.14 11.36
N VAL A 275 -12.46 -9.83 10.12
CA VAL A 275 -13.09 -8.55 9.74
C VAL A 275 -14.58 -8.73 9.51
N ARG A 276 -15.35 -7.69 9.82
CA ARG A 276 -16.82 -7.66 9.70
C ARG A 276 -17.28 -6.30 9.20
N PRO A 277 -18.46 -6.23 8.54
CA PRO A 277 -19.05 -4.95 8.18
C PRO A 277 -19.32 -4.04 9.40
N PRO A 278 -19.22 -2.72 9.23
CA PRO A 278 -18.82 -2.01 8.01
C PRO A 278 -17.31 -2.11 7.75
N PHE A 279 -16.93 -2.42 6.50
CA PHE A 279 -15.53 -2.53 6.12
C PHE A 279 -14.88 -1.16 5.95
N ARG A 280 -13.64 -1.02 6.43
CA ARG A 280 -12.82 0.19 6.31
C ARG A 280 -11.59 -0.08 5.43
N ALA A 281 -11.00 0.98 4.88
CA ALA A 281 -9.75 0.83 4.13
C ALA A 281 -8.63 0.20 4.97
N ALA A 282 -8.58 0.48 6.27
CA ALA A 282 -7.65 -0.15 7.20
C ALA A 282 -7.81 -1.69 7.27
N ASP A 283 -9.03 -2.23 7.16
CA ASP A 283 -9.23 -3.68 7.12
C ASP A 283 -8.59 -4.29 5.88
N VAL A 284 -8.71 -3.62 4.73
CA VAL A 284 -8.05 -4.05 3.50
C VAL A 284 -6.53 -3.91 3.63
N ALA A 285 -6.02 -2.73 4.00
CA ALA A 285 -4.59 -2.44 4.05
C ALA A 285 -3.83 -3.31 5.06
N PHE A 286 -4.42 -3.62 6.23
CA PHE A 286 -3.71 -4.28 7.33
C PHE A 286 -4.15 -5.72 7.62
N ARG A 287 -5.28 -6.17 7.06
CA ARG A 287 -5.82 -7.50 7.34
C ARG A 287 -6.06 -8.35 6.09
N LEU A 288 -6.73 -7.82 5.06
CA LEU A 288 -7.06 -8.57 3.83
C LEU A 288 -5.87 -8.59 2.85
N GLY A 289 -5.36 -7.42 2.47
CA GLY A 289 -4.24 -7.28 1.54
C GLY A 289 -2.98 -8.04 1.97
N PRO A 290 -2.55 -7.99 3.26
CA PRO A 290 -1.42 -8.78 3.72
C PRO A 290 -1.57 -10.30 3.54
N ARG A 291 -2.81 -10.85 3.58
CA ARG A 291 -3.06 -12.27 3.33
C ARG A 291 -2.94 -12.61 1.84
N LEU A 292 -3.48 -11.77 0.97
CA LEU A 292 -3.31 -11.90 -0.48
C LEU A 292 -1.84 -11.81 -0.87
N ASN A 293 -1.11 -10.83 -0.32
CA ASN A 293 0.31 -10.61 -0.56
C ASN A 293 1.22 -11.71 0.01
N ALA A 294 0.80 -12.42 1.06
CA ALA A 294 1.63 -13.42 1.72
C ALA A 294 1.96 -14.60 0.81
N ALA A 295 1.01 -15.00 -0.05
CA ALA A 295 1.22 -16.05 -1.04
C ALA A 295 2.38 -15.70 -1.99
N GLY A 296 2.37 -14.52 -2.62
CA GLY A 296 3.43 -14.06 -3.52
C GLY A 296 4.77 -13.78 -2.82
N ARG A 297 4.81 -13.67 -1.48
CA ARG A 297 6.07 -13.43 -0.73
C ARG A 297 6.78 -14.71 -0.32
N LEU A 298 6.04 -15.74 0.08
CA LEU A 298 6.58 -16.99 0.67
C LEU A 298 6.31 -18.23 -0.20
N ALA A 299 5.38 -18.14 -1.15
CA ALA A 299 4.93 -19.27 -1.96
C ALA A 299 4.52 -18.80 -3.37
N ASP A 300 3.45 -19.38 -3.91
CA ASP A 300 2.86 -19.07 -5.20
C ASP A 300 1.60 -18.18 -5.00
N ALA A 301 1.52 -17.06 -5.71
CA ALA A 301 0.39 -16.15 -5.69
C ALA A 301 -0.91 -16.78 -6.22
N GLY A 302 -0.84 -17.91 -6.92
CA GLY A 302 -1.98 -18.65 -7.47
C GLY A 302 -3.07 -18.96 -6.45
N ALA A 303 -2.71 -19.29 -5.20
CA ALA A 303 -3.69 -19.57 -4.15
C ALA A 303 -4.58 -18.33 -3.83
N ALA A 304 -4.05 -17.12 -3.92
CA ALA A 304 -4.82 -15.89 -3.72
C ALA A 304 -5.75 -15.63 -4.92
N LEU A 305 -5.28 -15.87 -6.14
CA LEU A 305 -6.10 -15.79 -7.34
C LEU A 305 -7.25 -16.80 -7.31
N GLU A 306 -6.95 -18.07 -7.02
CA GLU A 306 -7.95 -19.12 -6.91
C GLU A 306 -9.04 -18.78 -5.89
N LEU A 307 -8.64 -18.24 -4.73
CA LEU A 307 -9.60 -17.80 -3.70
C LEU A 307 -10.56 -16.73 -4.23
N LEU A 308 -10.05 -15.74 -4.96
CA LEU A 308 -10.89 -14.63 -5.45
C LEU A 308 -11.90 -15.06 -6.52
N VAL A 309 -11.56 -16.07 -7.34
CA VAL A 309 -12.45 -16.59 -8.40
C VAL A 309 -13.24 -17.84 -7.97
N CYS A 310 -12.98 -18.38 -6.78
CA CYS A 310 -13.60 -19.61 -6.27
C CYS A 310 -15.12 -19.48 -6.15
N ARG A 311 -15.83 -20.51 -6.57
CA ARG A 311 -17.30 -20.61 -6.47
C ARG A 311 -17.76 -21.66 -5.45
N ASP A 312 -16.85 -22.54 -5.05
CA ASP A 312 -17.11 -23.59 -4.06
C ASP A 312 -16.73 -23.14 -2.65
N ALA A 313 -17.62 -23.36 -1.68
CA ALA A 313 -17.42 -22.88 -0.32
C ALA A 313 -16.34 -23.66 0.44
N GLU A 314 -16.23 -24.97 0.25
CA GLU A 314 -15.25 -25.81 0.93
C GLU A 314 -13.82 -25.51 0.42
N THR A 315 -13.65 -25.37 -0.88
CA THR A 315 -12.39 -24.93 -1.50
C THR A 315 -12.01 -23.53 -1.03
N ALA A 316 -12.97 -22.61 -0.94
CA ALA A 316 -12.73 -21.26 -0.45
C ALA A 316 -12.20 -21.24 1.00
N GLU A 317 -12.77 -22.09 1.88
CA GLU A 317 -12.30 -22.25 3.26
C GLU A 317 -10.85 -22.69 3.31
N ARG A 318 -10.53 -23.77 2.58
CA ARG A 318 -9.19 -24.34 2.54
C ARG A 318 -8.15 -23.34 2.01
N LEU A 319 -8.50 -22.58 0.95
CA LEU A 319 -7.63 -21.55 0.39
C LEU A 319 -7.43 -20.36 1.35
N ALA A 320 -8.51 -19.88 1.98
CA ALA A 320 -8.43 -18.79 2.94
C ALA A 320 -7.61 -19.16 4.19
N GLN A 321 -7.78 -20.39 4.70
CA GLN A 321 -6.94 -20.94 5.77
C GLN A 321 -5.47 -20.94 5.35
N ARG A 322 -5.16 -21.44 4.15
CA ARG A 322 -3.79 -21.47 3.63
C ARG A 322 -3.17 -20.08 3.55
N LEU A 323 -3.91 -19.06 3.09
CA LEU A 323 -3.44 -17.68 3.05
C LEU A 323 -3.20 -17.10 4.45
N ASP A 324 -4.04 -17.45 5.43
CA ASP A 324 -3.85 -17.03 6.81
C ASP A 324 -2.60 -17.66 7.44
N GLU A 325 -2.35 -18.94 7.21
CA GLU A 325 -1.12 -19.65 7.62
C GLU A 325 0.13 -19.01 7.01
N LEU A 326 0.11 -18.73 5.70
CA LEU A 326 1.21 -18.05 5.01
C LEU A 326 1.44 -16.64 5.57
N ASN A 327 0.37 -15.89 5.86
CA ASN A 327 0.49 -14.57 6.46
C ASN A 327 1.03 -14.65 7.91
N ALA A 328 0.67 -15.67 8.67
CA ALA A 328 1.23 -15.91 10.01
C ALA A 328 2.74 -16.23 9.93
N ALA A 329 3.13 -17.10 9.01
CA ALA A 329 4.54 -17.43 8.76
C ALA A 329 5.33 -16.20 8.31
N ARG A 330 4.80 -15.42 7.36
CA ARG A 330 5.41 -14.16 6.92
C ARG A 330 5.63 -13.19 8.09
N ARG A 331 4.63 -13.02 8.98
CA ARG A 331 4.77 -12.15 10.16
C ARG A 331 5.80 -12.66 11.16
N ALA A 332 5.92 -13.96 11.33
CA ALA A 332 6.95 -14.56 12.18
C ALA A 332 8.35 -14.29 11.61
N GLU A 333 8.52 -14.52 10.30
CA GLU A 333 9.78 -14.27 9.61
C GLU A 333 10.14 -12.78 9.60
N GLU A 334 9.17 -11.90 9.34
CA GLU A 334 9.37 -10.44 9.44
C GLU A 334 9.86 -10.03 10.83
N ARG A 335 9.22 -10.55 11.90
CA ARG A 335 9.65 -10.25 13.28
C ARG A 335 11.08 -10.72 13.52
N ARG A 336 11.43 -11.95 13.12
CA ARG A 336 12.78 -12.49 13.26
C ARG A 336 13.82 -11.57 12.60
N VAL A 337 13.58 -11.19 11.34
CA VAL A 337 14.49 -10.30 10.59
C VAL A 337 14.60 -8.94 11.25
N VAL A 338 13.47 -8.36 11.70
CA VAL A 338 13.46 -7.06 12.39
C VAL A 338 14.24 -7.12 13.70
N ASP A 339 14.05 -8.14 14.51
CA ASP A 339 14.71 -8.27 15.80
C ASP A 339 16.22 -8.48 15.64
N GLU A 340 16.63 -9.37 14.74
CA GLU A 340 18.04 -9.62 14.44
C GLU A 340 18.74 -8.39 13.81
N ALA A 341 18.06 -7.67 12.90
CA ALA A 341 18.60 -6.45 12.31
C ALA A 341 18.69 -5.30 13.33
N ARG A 342 17.70 -5.20 14.23
CA ARG A 342 17.73 -4.21 15.33
C ARG A 342 18.93 -4.46 16.26
N GLU A 343 19.20 -5.70 16.63
CA GLU A 343 20.37 -6.06 17.42
C GLU A 343 21.69 -5.67 16.73
N ALA A 344 21.81 -5.98 15.44
CA ALA A 344 23.00 -5.63 14.66
C ALA A 344 23.23 -4.12 14.55
N VAL A 345 22.15 -3.35 14.43
CA VAL A 345 22.22 -1.87 14.34
C VAL A 345 22.44 -1.24 15.72
N ALA A 346 21.80 -1.76 16.77
CA ALA A 346 21.93 -1.25 18.14
C ALA A 346 23.34 -1.46 18.74
N ALA A 347 24.10 -2.42 18.19
CA ALA A 347 25.50 -2.62 18.58
C ALA A 347 26.42 -1.45 18.18
N ARG A 348 25.93 -0.49 17.39
CA ARG A 348 26.67 0.69 16.92
C ARG A 348 26.27 1.92 17.74
N ASP A 349 27.25 2.53 18.39
CA ASP A 349 27.09 3.77 19.15
C ASP A 349 28.13 4.80 18.70
N PRO A 350 27.72 5.97 18.16
CA PRO A 350 26.33 6.40 17.94
C PRO A 350 25.63 5.66 16.78
N LEU A 351 24.28 5.64 16.82
CA LEU A 351 23.48 5.08 15.75
C LEU A 351 23.75 5.81 14.43
N PRO A 352 24.17 5.11 13.35
CA PRO A 352 24.52 5.75 12.08
C PRO A 352 23.30 6.41 11.40
N ALA A 353 23.54 7.42 10.55
CA ALA A 353 22.49 8.15 9.84
C ALA A 353 21.73 7.30 8.82
N ILE A 354 22.35 6.24 8.28
CA ILE A 354 21.73 5.16 7.53
C ILE A 354 22.06 3.83 8.22
N ALA A 355 21.08 2.98 8.46
CA ALA A 355 21.29 1.69 9.08
C ALA A 355 21.44 0.60 8.02
N VAL A 356 22.53 -0.14 8.06
CA VAL A 356 22.81 -1.24 7.14
C VAL A 356 23.06 -2.51 7.95
N ALA A 357 22.33 -3.57 7.60
CA ALA A 357 22.53 -4.89 8.22
C ALA A 357 22.38 -6.00 7.20
N TRP A 358 23.09 -7.10 7.41
CA TRP A 358 23.03 -8.29 6.55
C TRP A 358 23.20 -9.56 7.37
N ARG A 359 22.57 -10.63 6.88
CA ARG A 359 22.71 -11.96 7.48
C ARG A 359 22.34 -13.05 6.47
N ALA A 360 23.01 -14.18 6.55
CA ALA A 360 22.62 -15.36 5.83
C ALA A 360 21.31 -15.96 6.40
N GLY A 361 20.43 -16.45 5.51
CA GLY A 361 19.18 -17.09 5.88
C GLY A 361 18.04 -16.14 6.21
N TRP A 362 18.16 -14.84 5.96
CA TRP A 362 17.01 -13.94 5.93
C TRP A 362 16.19 -14.18 4.67
N HIS A 363 14.89 -14.25 4.80
CA HIS A 363 14.03 -14.51 3.64
C HIS A 363 13.83 -13.26 2.79
N ARG A 364 14.26 -13.29 1.50
CA ARG A 364 14.20 -12.13 0.55
C ARG A 364 12.83 -11.50 0.44
N GLY A 365 11.77 -12.32 0.51
CA GLY A 365 10.37 -11.84 0.41
C GLY A 365 9.93 -10.92 1.55
N VAL A 366 10.65 -10.86 2.69
CA VAL A 366 10.29 -10.00 3.83
C VAL A 366 11.26 -8.84 4.08
N LEU A 367 12.44 -8.80 3.42
CA LEU A 367 13.44 -7.75 3.66
C LEU A 367 12.87 -6.36 3.52
N GLY A 368 12.10 -6.09 2.46
CA GLY A 368 11.54 -4.77 2.21
C GLY A 368 10.52 -4.32 3.25
N ILE A 369 9.71 -5.23 3.80
CA ILE A 369 8.77 -4.89 4.88
C ILE A 369 9.48 -4.73 6.23
N ALA A 370 10.49 -5.54 6.50
CA ALA A 370 11.33 -5.43 7.68
C ALA A 370 12.12 -4.11 7.69
N ALA A 371 12.75 -3.76 6.55
CA ALA A 371 13.44 -2.49 6.37
C ALA A 371 12.49 -1.29 6.60
N GLY A 372 11.27 -1.34 6.04
CA GLY A 372 10.27 -0.28 6.22
C GLY A 372 9.77 -0.16 7.67
N ARG A 373 9.71 -1.26 8.42
CA ARG A 373 9.37 -1.24 9.84
C ARG A 373 10.49 -0.60 10.66
N LEU A 374 11.72 -1.03 10.44
CA LEU A 374 12.89 -0.46 11.12
C LEU A 374 13.13 1.00 10.76
N ALA A 375 12.95 1.40 9.48
CA ALA A 375 13.10 2.79 9.07
C ALA A 375 12.14 3.72 9.83
N ARG A 376 10.90 3.30 10.02
CA ARG A 376 9.92 4.04 10.84
C ARG A 376 10.26 4.05 12.32
N GLU A 377 10.77 2.95 12.85
CA GLU A 377 11.14 2.81 14.26
C GLU A 377 12.37 3.66 14.60
N LEU A 378 13.39 3.59 13.74
CA LEU A 378 14.67 4.30 13.95
C LEU A 378 14.68 5.73 13.41
N HIS A 379 13.67 6.09 12.62
CA HIS A 379 13.60 7.36 11.89
C HIS A 379 14.83 7.61 11.00
N ARG A 380 15.30 6.56 10.32
CA ARG A 380 16.48 6.54 9.46
C ARG A 380 16.26 5.66 8.24
N PRO A 381 16.90 5.93 7.10
CA PRO A 381 16.96 4.96 6.03
C PRO A 381 17.59 3.65 6.51
N VAL A 382 17.02 2.53 6.06
CA VAL A 382 17.46 1.17 6.42
C VAL A 382 17.67 0.36 5.17
N VAL A 383 18.80 -0.34 5.07
CA VAL A 383 19.13 -1.31 4.01
C VAL A 383 19.38 -2.66 4.66
N LEU A 384 18.58 -3.66 4.31
CA LEU A 384 18.72 -5.05 4.77
C LEU A 384 19.08 -5.96 3.62
N LEU A 385 20.10 -6.82 3.80
CA LEU A 385 20.56 -7.74 2.77
C LEU A 385 20.61 -9.18 3.30
N GLU A 386 20.14 -10.10 2.48
CA GLU A 386 20.35 -11.54 2.69
C GLU A 386 21.61 -11.96 1.95
N VAL A 387 22.49 -12.68 2.65
CA VAL A 387 23.73 -13.23 2.10
C VAL A 387 23.48 -14.68 1.69
N ASP A 388 23.69 -14.97 0.40
CA ASP A 388 23.50 -16.29 -0.19
C ASP A 388 24.64 -16.59 -1.18
N GLY A 389 25.57 -17.44 -0.76
CA GLY A 389 26.74 -17.80 -1.55
C GLY A 389 27.63 -16.60 -1.89
N ASP A 390 27.75 -16.32 -3.18
CA ASP A 390 28.58 -15.26 -3.76
C ASP A 390 27.82 -13.93 -3.97
N ARG A 391 26.63 -13.79 -3.42
CA ARG A 391 25.77 -12.61 -3.58
C ARG A 391 25.09 -12.20 -2.28
N ALA A 392 24.84 -10.91 -2.18
CA ALA A 392 23.91 -10.36 -1.19
C ALA A 392 22.78 -9.63 -1.91
N VAL A 393 21.53 -10.04 -1.62
CA VAL A 393 20.33 -9.44 -2.21
C VAL A 393 19.59 -8.68 -1.14
N GLY A 394 19.28 -7.40 -1.40
CA GLY A 394 18.74 -6.51 -0.37
C GLY A 394 17.60 -5.62 -0.81
N SER A 395 16.98 -5.04 0.19
CA SER A 395 15.98 -3.98 0.05
C SER A 395 16.29 -2.84 1.00
N GLY A 396 16.21 -1.62 0.47
CA GLY A 396 16.26 -0.40 1.27
C GLY A 396 14.90 0.29 1.39
N ARG A 397 14.71 0.96 2.51
CA ARG A 397 13.55 1.84 2.75
C ARG A 397 14.03 3.13 3.35
N SER A 398 13.46 4.24 2.88
CA SER A 398 13.81 5.59 3.32
C SER A 398 12.85 6.15 4.35
N VAL A 399 13.18 7.35 4.82
CA VAL A 399 12.34 8.23 5.63
C VAL A 399 12.00 9.49 4.83
N PRO A 400 10.94 10.24 5.19
CA PRO A 400 10.60 11.48 4.50
C PRO A 400 11.79 12.45 4.44
N GLY A 401 12.01 13.06 3.28
CA GLY A 401 13.10 14.02 3.04
C GLY A 401 14.42 13.40 2.57
N VAL A 402 14.57 12.08 2.56
CA VAL A 402 15.75 11.40 2.03
C VAL A 402 15.43 10.62 0.76
N ALA A 403 15.98 11.03 -0.39
CA ALA A 403 15.92 10.30 -1.66
C ALA A 403 16.96 9.17 -1.66
N LEU A 404 16.57 8.01 -1.12
CA LEU A 404 17.50 6.87 -0.93
C LEU A 404 18.02 6.33 -2.27
N HIS A 405 17.19 6.33 -3.31
CA HIS A 405 17.60 5.91 -4.65
C HIS A 405 18.78 6.75 -5.14
N ASP A 406 18.63 8.07 -5.18
CA ASP A 406 19.68 8.98 -5.68
C ASP A 406 20.92 8.95 -4.80
N PHE A 407 20.73 8.78 -3.49
CA PHE A 407 21.84 8.62 -2.56
C PHE A 407 22.67 7.38 -2.89
N LEU A 408 22.06 6.20 -3.04
CA LEU A 408 22.76 4.94 -3.30
C LEU A 408 23.27 4.84 -4.76
N ALA A 409 22.64 5.53 -5.71
CA ALA A 409 23.04 5.55 -7.12
C ALA A 409 24.50 6.01 -7.31
N ARG A 410 25.06 6.78 -6.36
CA ARG A 410 26.47 7.20 -6.36
C ARG A 410 27.47 6.03 -6.34
N TRP A 411 27.05 4.87 -5.85
CA TRP A 411 27.81 3.61 -5.83
C TRP A 411 27.30 2.57 -6.81
N ARG A 412 26.56 3.01 -7.85
CA ARG A 412 25.99 2.10 -8.85
C ARG A 412 26.99 1.11 -9.45
N GLY A 413 28.25 1.55 -9.64
CA GLY A 413 29.32 0.71 -10.20
C GLY A 413 29.76 -0.45 -9.32
N GLU A 414 29.44 -0.43 -8.02
CA GLU A 414 29.73 -1.50 -7.06
C GLU A 414 28.54 -2.45 -6.85
N LEU A 415 27.39 -2.18 -7.50
CA LEU A 415 26.17 -2.95 -7.40
C LEU A 415 25.92 -3.76 -8.68
N GLU A 416 25.75 -5.07 -8.56
CA GLU A 416 25.41 -5.95 -9.69
C GLU A 416 24.03 -5.60 -10.25
N ARG A 417 23.04 -5.36 -9.36
CA ARG A 417 21.71 -4.88 -9.70
C ARG A 417 21.31 -3.75 -8.76
N PHE A 418 20.64 -2.77 -9.29
CA PHE A 418 20.13 -1.64 -8.52
C PHE A 418 18.93 -1.00 -9.23
N GLY A 419 17.87 -0.71 -8.47
CA GLY A 419 16.69 -0.03 -8.98
C GLY A 419 15.69 0.28 -7.88
N GLY A 420 14.69 1.08 -8.22
CA GLY A 420 13.65 1.50 -7.30
C GLY A 420 13.32 2.98 -7.43
N HIS A 421 12.84 3.56 -6.36
CA HIS A 421 12.41 4.96 -6.23
C HIS A 421 12.93 5.55 -4.92
N ASP A 422 12.76 6.86 -4.72
CA ASP A 422 13.29 7.61 -3.57
C ASP A 422 13.06 6.95 -2.20
N GLN A 423 11.89 6.33 -2.02
CA GLN A 423 11.51 5.73 -0.74
C GLN A 423 11.79 4.23 -0.64
N ALA A 424 12.10 3.55 -1.75
CA ALA A 424 12.25 2.09 -1.76
C ALA A 424 13.21 1.65 -2.87
N VAL A 425 14.24 0.89 -2.51
CA VAL A 425 15.23 0.37 -3.44
C VAL A 425 15.40 -1.14 -3.29
N GLY A 426 15.74 -1.79 -4.41
CA GLY A 426 16.25 -3.15 -4.48
C GLY A 426 17.69 -3.14 -4.99
N LEU A 427 18.54 -3.98 -4.42
CA LEU A 427 19.95 -4.05 -4.82
C LEU A 427 20.51 -5.46 -4.70
N THR A 428 21.55 -5.73 -5.47
CA THR A 428 22.36 -6.94 -5.37
C THR A 428 23.84 -6.54 -5.37
N VAL A 429 24.60 -7.12 -4.45
CA VAL A 429 26.06 -6.94 -4.30
C VAL A 429 26.73 -8.26 -4.55
N ALA A 430 27.73 -8.32 -5.42
CA ALA A 430 28.60 -9.48 -5.59
C ALA A 430 29.56 -9.61 -4.40
N LEU A 431 29.77 -10.85 -3.94
CA LEU A 431 30.62 -11.17 -2.80
C LEU A 431 31.81 -12.04 -3.27
N ASP A 432 33.03 -11.61 -2.98
CA ASP A 432 34.25 -12.32 -3.36
C ASP A 432 34.66 -13.33 -2.26
N GLY A 433 33.75 -14.24 -1.92
CA GLY A 433 34.00 -15.27 -0.91
C GLY A 433 33.88 -14.80 0.54
N GLY A 434 33.32 -13.59 0.78
CA GLY A 434 33.11 -13.05 2.13
C GLY A 434 32.29 -11.77 2.15
N THR A 435 32.08 -11.18 3.33
CA THR A 435 31.25 -9.98 3.54
C THR A 435 32.01 -8.66 3.37
N ALA A 436 33.31 -8.69 3.07
CA ALA A 436 34.14 -7.49 2.91
C ALA A 436 33.58 -6.44 1.93
N PRO A 437 32.95 -6.83 0.77
CA PRO A 437 32.28 -5.85 -0.09
C PRO A 437 31.12 -5.11 0.61
N LEU A 438 30.33 -5.81 1.43
CA LEU A 438 29.22 -5.19 2.20
C LEU A 438 29.75 -4.27 3.29
N GLU A 439 30.81 -4.65 3.97
CA GLU A 439 31.44 -3.83 5.02
C GLU A 439 31.98 -2.52 4.43
N ARG A 440 32.64 -2.58 3.26
CA ARG A 440 33.10 -1.36 2.55
C ARG A 440 31.93 -0.47 2.12
N LEU A 441 30.92 -1.03 1.48
CA LEU A 441 29.75 -0.27 1.03
C LEU A 441 29.01 0.36 2.22
N ALA A 442 28.79 -0.39 3.29
CA ALA A 442 28.16 0.12 4.50
C ALA A 442 28.94 1.29 5.10
N ALA A 443 30.29 1.17 5.19
CA ALA A 443 31.14 2.25 5.68
C ALA A 443 31.10 3.49 4.77
N CYS A 444 31.07 3.31 3.44
CA CYS A 444 30.93 4.41 2.49
C CYS A 444 29.57 5.12 2.63
N TRP A 445 28.48 4.34 2.73
CA TRP A 445 27.13 4.90 2.88
C TRP A 445 26.97 5.62 4.22
N GLU A 446 27.45 5.05 5.32
CA GLU A 446 27.39 5.65 6.65
C GLU A 446 28.24 6.92 6.73
N GLY A 447 29.45 6.89 6.16
CA GLY A 447 30.31 8.07 6.10
C GLY A 447 29.71 9.22 5.30
N ALA A 448 29.12 8.92 4.14
CA ALA A 448 28.45 9.94 3.34
C ALA A 448 27.14 10.44 3.96
N ALA A 449 26.39 9.57 4.64
CA ALA A 449 25.16 9.95 5.33
C ALA A 449 25.41 10.75 6.62
N ALA A 450 26.60 10.68 7.20
CA ALA A 450 26.99 11.50 8.36
C ALA A 450 26.96 13.01 8.07
N GLU A 451 27.02 13.40 6.79
CA GLU A 451 26.90 14.79 6.36
C GLU A 451 25.45 15.29 6.29
N TRP A 452 24.45 14.41 6.48
CA TRP A 452 23.05 14.83 6.45
C TRP A 452 22.71 15.71 7.65
N PRO A 453 21.93 16.79 7.42
CA PRO A 453 21.44 17.61 8.52
C PRO A 453 20.66 16.77 9.54
N PRO A 454 20.92 16.89 10.85
CA PRO A 454 20.23 16.12 11.88
C PRO A 454 18.69 16.24 11.80
N GLU A 455 18.19 17.37 11.29
CA GLU A 455 16.78 17.66 11.13
C GLU A 455 16.08 16.74 10.13
N LEU A 456 16.79 16.13 9.18
CA LEU A 456 16.25 15.12 8.26
C LEU A 456 15.93 13.81 8.98
N LEU A 457 16.63 13.53 10.07
CA LEU A 457 16.50 12.30 10.84
C LEU A 457 15.71 12.50 12.13
N ALA A 458 15.23 13.72 12.40
CA ALA A 458 14.38 14.02 13.54
C ALA A 458 12.91 13.75 13.20
N PRO A 459 12.16 13.04 14.06
CA PRO A 459 10.72 12.87 13.86
C PRO A 459 10.01 14.22 13.81
N ARG A 460 9.10 14.39 12.86
CA ARG A 460 8.24 15.58 12.73
C ARG A 460 6.81 15.16 12.56
N HIS A 461 5.91 15.80 13.31
CA HIS A 461 4.49 15.61 13.17
C HIS A 461 3.82 16.92 12.76
N GLU A 462 3.12 16.87 11.64
CA GLU A 462 2.29 17.98 11.21
C GLU A 462 0.83 17.64 11.48
N TYR A 463 0.21 18.36 12.44
CA TYR A 463 -1.19 18.14 12.77
C TYR A 463 -2.11 19.10 12.03
N GLU A 464 -3.33 18.64 11.76
CA GLU A 464 -4.28 19.37 10.93
C GLU A 464 -5.27 20.21 11.74
N LEU A 465 -5.69 19.75 12.92
CA LEU A 465 -6.65 20.45 13.76
C LEU A 465 -6.19 20.48 15.22
N GLU A 466 -6.55 21.58 15.90
CA GLU A 466 -6.51 21.70 17.34
C GLU A 466 -7.90 21.44 17.91
N VAL A 467 -7.98 20.61 18.92
CA VAL A 467 -9.23 20.13 19.50
C VAL A 467 -9.17 20.29 21.01
N LEU A 468 -10.14 20.96 21.59
CA LEU A 468 -10.27 21.02 23.03
C LEU A 468 -10.81 19.68 23.57
N PRO A 469 -10.43 19.26 24.77
CA PRO A 469 -10.89 17.98 25.35
C PRO A 469 -12.41 17.77 25.33
N ARG A 470 -13.20 18.84 25.55
CA ARG A 470 -14.67 18.80 25.51
C ARG A 470 -15.28 18.61 24.13
N GLU A 471 -14.47 18.78 23.08
CA GLU A 471 -14.90 18.63 21.68
C GLU A 471 -14.61 17.23 21.13
N VAL A 472 -13.91 16.39 21.92
CA VAL A 472 -13.66 14.98 21.57
C VAL A 472 -14.93 14.19 21.83
N ASP A 473 -15.87 14.27 20.90
CA ASP A 473 -17.21 13.71 21.01
C ASP A 473 -17.67 12.99 19.74
N GLY A 474 -18.90 12.46 19.77
CA GLY A 474 -19.52 11.79 18.62
C GLY A 474 -19.77 12.71 17.43
N ARG A 475 -19.93 14.03 17.63
CA ARG A 475 -20.15 15.00 16.53
C ARG A 475 -18.85 15.19 15.74
N LEU A 476 -17.74 15.38 16.44
CA LEU A 476 -16.43 15.49 15.78
C LEU A 476 -16.09 14.18 15.08
N LEU A 477 -16.30 13.03 15.74
CA LEU A 477 -16.07 11.73 15.10
C LEU A 477 -16.90 11.58 13.82
N GLY A 478 -18.20 11.90 13.85
CA GLY A 478 -19.06 11.86 12.68
C GLY A 478 -18.64 12.83 11.57
N LEU A 479 -18.11 14.00 11.94
CA LEU A 479 -17.53 14.94 10.98
C LEU A 479 -16.33 14.33 10.25
N LEU A 480 -15.38 13.76 11.00
CA LEU A 480 -14.17 13.17 10.46
C LEU A 480 -14.44 11.89 9.65
N ALA A 481 -15.43 11.10 10.03
CA ALA A 481 -15.86 9.90 9.30
C ALA A 481 -16.34 10.22 7.86
N ARG A 482 -16.78 11.43 7.58
CA ARG A 482 -17.15 11.88 6.22
C ARG A 482 -15.95 11.88 5.26
N LEU A 483 -14.72 11.90 5.78
CA LEU A 483 -13.50 11.84 4.97
C LEU A 483 -13.12 10.40 4.57
N GLU A 484 -13.69 9.37 5.21
CA GLU A 484 -13.41 7.97 4.84
C GLU A 484 -13.79 7.67 3.37
N PRO A 485 -13.08 6.73 2.71
CA PRO A 485 -11.97 5.90 3.20
C PRO A 485 -10.65 6.66 3.27
N HIS A 486 -9.89 6.46 4.36
CA HIS A 486 -8.55 7.02 4.54
C HIS A 486 -7.48 6.13 3.90
N GLY A 487 -6.40 6.76 3.42
CA GLY A 487 -5.26 6.10 2.79
C GLY A 487 -4.27 7.12 2.23
N ALA A 488 -3.41 6.71 1.29
CA ALA A 488 -2.54 7.64 0.60
C ALA A 488 -3.35 8.76 -0.08
N GLY A 489 -2.86 9.99 -0.08
CA GLY A 489 -3.56 11.17 -0.60
C GLY A 489 -4.78 11.64 0.22
N ASN A 490 -5.28 10.82 1.16
CA ASN A 490 -6.34 11.16 2.10
C ASN A 490 -6.05 10.55 3.49
N PRO A 491 -5.01 11.01 4.19
CA PRO A 491 -4.64 10.47 5.49
C PRO A 491 -5.75 10.72 6.54
N GLN A 492 -5.81 9.84 7.55
CA GLN A 492 -6.63 10.10 8.72
C GLN A 492 -6.15 11.37 9.41
N PRO A 493 -7.01 12.35 9.73
CA PRO A 493 -6.60 13.60 10.34
C PRO A 493 -5.83 13.38 11.64
N LEU A 494 -4.66 14.04 11.76
CA LEU A 494 -3.89 14.09 12.99
C LEU A 494 -4.33 15.30 13.81
N LEU A 495 -4.78 15.06 15.02
CA LEU A 495 -5.33 16.08 15.93
C LEU A 495 -4.34 16.36 17.07
N ARG A 496 -4.18 17.63 17.42
CA ARG A 496 -3.61 18.03 18.71
C ARG A 496 -4.73 18.20 19.72
N VAL A 497 -4.67 17.47 20.82
CA VAL A 497 -5.69 17.51 21.87
C VAL A 497 -5.03 17.90 23.20
N GLY A 498 -5.53 18.94 23.83
CA GLY A 498 -5.00 19.37 25.13
C GLY A 498 -5.41 20.81 25.51
N PRO A 499 -4.93 21.28 26.69
CA PRO A 499 -4.17 20.52 27.68
C PRO A 499 -5.01 19.47 28.40
N LEU A 500 -4.35 18.40 28.87
CA LEU A 500 -4.94 17.24 29.53
C LEU A 500 -4.21 16.92 30.84
N THR A 501 -4.94 16.33 31.79
CA THR A 501 -4.37 15.67 32.97
C THR A 501 -5.00 14.29 33.14
N LEU A 502 -4.26 13.30 33.62
CA LEU A 502 -4.83 11.98 33.86
C LEU A 502 -5.94 12.05 34.92
N ALA A 503 -7.12 11.53 34.59
CA ALA A 503 -8.24 11.42 35.52
C ALA A 503 -8.09 10.20 36.43
N MET A 504 -7.32 9.20 36.00
CA MET A 504 -6.96 7.99 36.74
C MET A 504 -5.64 7.43 36.23
N PRO A 505 -4.92 6.60 36.99
CA PRO A 505 -3.70 5.96 36.52
C PRO A 505 -3.92 5.22 35.18
N PRO A 506 -2.98 5.31 34.24
CA PRO A 506 -3.08 4.60 32.98
C PRO A 506 -3.01 3.09 33.21
N ARG A 507 -3.70 2.30 32.37
CA ARG A 507 -3.78 0.84 32.50
C ARG A 507 -3.08 0.19 31.31
N PRO A 508 -2.07 -0.66 31.55
CA PRO A 508 -1.49 -1.48 30.50
C PRO A 508 -2.50 -2.54 30.05
N PHE A 509 -2.45 -2.94 28.78
CA PHE A 509 -3.21 -4.07 28.23
C PHE A 509 -2.43 -4.74 27.10
N GLY A 510 -2.70 -6.02 26.86
CA GLY A 510 -2.00 -6.80 25.83
C GLY A 510 -0.47 -6.72 25.96
N ASP A 511 0.22 -6.84 24.85
CA ASP A 511 1.68 -6.81 24.79
C ASP A 511 2.21 -5.37 24.66
N GLY A 512 2.33 -4.66 25.80
CA GLY A 512 2.94 -3.33 25.84
C GLY A 512 2.06 -2.18 25.34
N HIS A 513 0.73 -2.29 25.42
CA HIS A 513 -0.21 -1.24 25.06
C HIS A 513 -0.70 -0.47 26.29
N LEU A 514 -1.23 0.72 26.08
CA LEU A 514 -1.70 1.61 27.14
C LEU A 514 -3.13 2.09 26.88
N SER A 515 -3.93 2.10 27.92
CA SER A 515 -5.27 2.66 27.97
C SER A 515 -5.33 3.70 29.10
N ALA A 516 -5.82 4.89 28.81
CA ALA A 516 -5.95 5.94 29.83
C ALA A 516 -7.26 6.73 29.65
N VAL A 517 -7.63 7.45 30.70
CA VAL A 517 -8.68 8.48 30.67
C VAL A 517 -8.07 9.77 31.20
N ALA A 518 -8.13 10.80 30.42
CA ALA A 518 -7.65 12.13 30.78
C ALA A 518 -8.81 13.13 30.82
N ALA A 519 -8.62 14.23 31.50
CA ALA A 519 -9.57 15.33 31.58
C ALA A 519 -8.89 16.66 31.23
N GLY A 520 -9.61 17.54 30.56
CA GLY A 520 -9.15 18.89 30.27
C GLY A 520 -9.75 19.94 31.20
N PRO A 521 -9.20 21.16 31.17
CA PRO A 521 -9.83 22.30 31.83
C PRO A 521 -11.27 22.47 31.33
N GLY A 522 -12.20 22.64 32.26
CA GLY A 522 -13.63 22.78 31.95
C GLY A 522 -14.42 21.49 31.76
N GLY A 523 -13.85 20.31 32.12
CA GLY A 523 -14.61 19.10 32.38
C GLY A 523 -14.74 18.08 31.23
N GLY A 524 -14.12 18.25 30.09
CA GLY A 524 -14.13 17.25 29.00
C GLY A 524 -13.26 16.03 29.35
N ARG A 525 -13.84 14.81 29.30
CA ARG A 525 -13.10 13.56 29.47
C ARG A 525 -12.74 12.97 28.10
N VAL A 526 -11.50 12.52 27.95
CA VAL A 526 -10.96 11.95 26.72
C VAL A 526 -10.42 10.55 27.02
N GLY A 527 -10.94 9.54 26.33
CA GLY A 527 -10.34 8.21 26.31
C GLY A 527 -9.08 8.22 25.43
N LEU A 528 -7.99 7.67 25.94
CA LEU A 528 -6.72 7.56 25.22
C LEU A 528 -6.38 6.07 25.03
N VAL A 529 -5.89 5.70 23.84
CA VAL A 529 -5.39 4.35 23.53
C VAL A 529 -4.04 4.48 22.85
N GLY A 530 -3.01 3.88 23.41
CA GLY A 530 -1.65 3.89 22.89
C GLY A 530 -1.16 2.48 22.56
N TRP A 531 -1.03 2.15 21.28
CA TRP A 531 -0.43 0.89 20.84
C TRP A 531 1.10 0.96 20.99
N GLY A 532 1.68 0.05 21.80
CA GLY A 532 3.11 0.08 22.11
C GLY A 532 3.54 1.20 23.08
N TRP A 533 2.59 1.81 23.80
CA TRP A 533 2.83 2.93 24.73
C TRP A 533 3.09 2.51 26.18
N GLY A 534 3.20 1.21 26.46
CA GLY A 534 3.37 0.74 27.85
C GLY A 534 4.55 1.38 28.57
N GLU A 535 5.70 1.50 27.90
CA GLU A 535 6.91 2.12 28.43
C GLU A 535 6.88 3.65 28.40
N ARG A 536 6.01 4.25 27.60
CA ARG A 536 5.84 5.70 27.45
C ARG A 536 4.76 6.28 28.38
N ALA A 537 4.22 5.50 29.30
CA ALA A 537 3.17 5.93 30.23
C ALA A 537 3.58 7.18 31.05
N THR A 538 4.87 7.32 31.36
CA THR A 538 5.43 8.47 32.09
C THR A 538 5.34 9.80 31.33
N GLU A 539 5.21 9.77 30.02
CA GLU A 539 5.04 10.97 29.19
C GLU A 539 3.67 11.63 29.39
N LEU A 540 2.71 10.91 29.99
CA LEU A 540 1.38 11.41 30.36
C LEU A 540 1.34 11.95 31.80
N ALA A 541 2.47 12.32 32.39
CA ALA A 541 2.53 12.86 33.73
C ALA A 541 2.26 14.38 33.76
N GLY A 542 1.59 14.86 34.80
CA GLY A 542 1.28 16.28 34.96
C GLY A 542 0.27 16.80 33.96
N SER A 543 0.48 18.02 33.46
CA SER A 543 -0.28 18.59 32.34
C SER A 543 0.42 18.26 31.03
N PHE A 544 -0.31 17.67 30.08
CA PHE A 544 0.24 17.23 28.81
C PHE A 544 -0.72 17.52 27.63
N GLU A 545 -0.17 17.50 26.43
CA GLU A 545 -0.90 17.50 25.18
C GLU A 545 -0.58 16.22 24.42
N VAL A 546 -1.50 15.79 23.56
CA VAL A 546 -1.32 14.61 22.72
C VAL A 546 -1.55 14.93 21.24
N LEU A 547 -0.80 14.25 20.39
CA LEU A 547 -1.17 14.05 18.99
C LEU A 547 -1.82 12.68 18.84
N GLY A 548 -2.91 12.62 18.11
CA GLY A 548 -3.59 11.36 17.87
C GLY A 548 -4.70 11.45 16.84
N HIS A 549 -5.21 10.29 16.50
CA HIS A 549 -6.36 10.14 15.62
C HIS A 549 -7.62 9.84 16.42
N LEU A 550 -8.73 10.47 16.05
CA LEU A 550 -10.02 10.16 16.69
C LEU A 550 -10.61 8.92 16.05
N GLU A 551 -10.93 7.94 16.89
CA GLU A 551 -11.49 6.64 16.50
C GLU A 551 -12.68 6.28 17.41
N TYR A 552 -13.53 5.36 16.93
CA TYR A 552 -14.56 4.75 17.76
C TYR A 552 -14.01 3.48 18.42
N ASP A 553 -14.09 3.41 19.72
CA ASP A 553 -13.71 2.23 20.49
C ASP A 553 -14.96 1.37 20.75
N ASP A 554 -15.05 0.23 20.04
CA ASP A 554 -16.19 -0.69 20.15
C ASP A 554 -16.33 -1.31 21.56
N TYR A 555 -15.24 -1.45 22.30
CA TYR A 555 -15.28 -1.96 23.66
C TYR A 555 -15.85 -0.92 24.64
N ARG A 556 -15.45 0.35 24.48
CA ARG A 556 -15.92 1.45 25.33
C ARG A 556 -17.21 2.09 24.84
N GLN A 557 -17.63 1.77 23.63
CA GLN A 557 -18.78 2.39 22.94
C GLN A 557 -18.69 3.92 22.94
N ALA A 558 -17.49 4.46 22.70
CA ALA A 558 -17.19 5.88 22.80
C ALA A 558 -16.04 6.31 21.87
N PRO A 559 -15.99 7.60 21.49
CA PRO A 559 -14.83 8.17 20.83
C PRO A 559 -13.58 8.11 21.74
N VAL A 560 -12.44 7.74 21.15
CA VAL A 560 -11.13 7.74 21.82
C VAL A 560 -10.08 8.36 20.90
N VAL A 561 -9.04 8.92 21.50
CA VAL A 561 -7.86 9.38 20.76
C VAL A 561 -6.82 8.28 20.78
N ARG A 562 -6.52 7.73 19.60
CA ARG A 562 -5.39 6.82 19.40
C ARG A 562 -4.11 7.63 19.36
N LEU A 563 -3.26 7.41 20.35
CA LEU A 563 -2.03 8.18 20.56
C LEU A 563 -1.01 7.96 19.44
N VAL A 564 -0.44 9.03 18.96
CA VAL A 564 0.73 9.09 18.07
C VAL A 564 1.92 9.62 18.85
N ASP A 565 1.74 10.73 19.58
CA ASP A 565 2.79 11.35 20.38
C ASP A 565 2.21 12.12 21.58
N ALA A 566 3.04 12.44 22.57
CA ALA A 566 2.68 13.26 23.71
C ALA A 566 3.84 14.17 24.15
N ARG A 567 3.51 15.30 24.75
CA ARG A 567 4.50 16.22 25.35
C ARG A 567 3.90 16.96 26.55
N PRO A 568 4.71 17.51 27.44
CA PRO A 568 4.25 18.46 28.45
C PRO A 568 3.51 19.64 27.81
N ALA A 569 2.40 20.12 28.48
CA ALA A 569 1.60 21.24 27.99
C ALA A 569 2.22 22.59 28.32
#